data_76796d18078287cb48aac250b0624689
#
_entry.id   76796d18078287cb48aac250b0624689
#
_cell.length_a   1.000
_cell.length_b   1.000
_cell.length_c   1.000
_cell.angle_alpha   90.00
_cell.angle_beta   90.00
_cell.angle_gamma   90.00
#
_symmetry.space_group_name_H-M   'P 1'
#
loop_
_entity.id
_entity.type
_entity.pdbx_description
1 polymer ?
#
loop_
_entity_poly.entity_id
_entity_poly.type
_entity_poly.pdbx_seq_one_letter_code
_entity_poly.pdbx_strand_id
1 'polypeptide(L)'
;LHARSSLAPERAFYFLKTVKESPVPFAEWSAYTVSFHESESVEVMQFILRILRDLLLLRVGVSIEKIQLKRYASELSAIVLQWPEDEIQQGIKAVEEGLEGVSRYVNIHLIWDYICLTFLQGRGLY
;
A
#
# COMPACT_ATOMS: atom_id res chain seq x y z
N LEU A 1 5.25 -26.99 -11.89
CA LEU A 1 4.50 -26.87 -10.67
C LEU A 1 3.66 -25.61 -10.66
N HIS A 2 2.55 -25.69 -10.10
CA HIS A 2 1.65 -24.57 -10.00
C HIS A 2 2.16 -23.55 -9.00
N ALA A 3 1.90 -22.31 -9.29
CA ALA A 3 2.21 -21.23 -8.39
C ALA A 3 1.18 -21.21 -7.26
N ARG A 4 1.65 -20.91 -6.05
CA ARG A 4 0.75 -20.63 -4.96
C ARG A 4 0.19 -19.21 -5.16
N SER A 5 -1.08 -19.04 -4.81
CA SER A 5 -1.65 -17.70 -4.81
C SER A 5 -0.96 -16.85 -3.75
N SER A 6 -0.49 -15.69 -4.15
CA SER A 6 0.09 -14.74 -3.22
C SER A 6 -1.02 -14.11 -2.39
N LEU A 7 -0.75 -13.86 -1.11
CA LEU A 7 -1.64 -13.10 -0.24
C LEU A 7 -1.39 -11.59 -0.35
N ALA A 8 -0.42 -11.18 -1.17
CA ALA A 8 -0.05 -9.78 -1.27
C ALA A 8 -1.21 -8.87 -1.67
N PRO A 9 -2.07 -9.23 -2.65
CA PRO A 9 -3.19 -8.36 -2.99
C PRO A 9 -4.11 -8.08 -1.81
N GLU A 10 -4.54 -9.12 -1.11
CA GLU A 10 -5.45 -8.97 0.03
C GLU A 10 -4.81 -8.15 1.13
N ARG A 11 -3.53 -8.41 1.41
CA ARG A 11 -2.78 -7.69 2.45
C ARG A 11 -2.58 -6.24 2.08
N ALA A 12 -2.33 -5.95 0.80
CA ALA A 12 -2.14 -4.58 0.34
C ALA A 12 -3.44 -3.77 0.47
N PHE A 13 -4.58 -4.34 0.06
CA PHE A 13 -5.86 -3.66 0.23
C PHE A 13 -6.20 -3.49 1.71
N TYR A 14 -5.87 -4.48 2.54
CA TYR A 14 -6.06 -4.37 3.98
C TYR A 14 -5.22 -3.23 4.57
N PHE A 15 -3.98 -3.06 4.09
CA PHE A 15 -3.14 -1.93 4.52
C PHE A 15 -3.82 -0.59 4.21
N LEU A 16 -4.29 -0.41 2.98
CA LEU A 16 -4.91 0.84 2.57
C LEU A 16 -6.17 1.12 3.37
N LYS A 17 -6.95 0.09 3.66
CA LYS A 17 -8.13 0.24 4.49
C LYS A 17 -7.75 0.62 5.93
N THR A 18 -6.72 -0.04 6.47
CA THR A 18 -6.26 0.20 7.84
C THR A 18 -5.81 1.65 8.02
N VAL A 19 -4.99 2.17 7.11
CA VAL A 19 -4.50 3.54 7.24
C VAL A 19 -5.58 4.59 7.03
N LYS A 20 -6.69 4.24 6.36
CA LYS A 20 -7.80 5.17 6.15
C LYS A 20 -8.85 5.10 7.24
N GLU A 21 -9.12 3.92 7.78
CA GLU A 21 -10.33 3.71 8.58
C GLU A 21 -10.09 3.29 10.02
N SER A 22 -8.95 2.67 10.30
CA SER A 22 -8.72 2.15 11.65
C SER A 22 -8.55 3.27 12.67
N PRO A 23 -9.12 3.13 13.87
CA PRO A 23 -8.86 4.09 14.95
C PRO A 23 -7.46 3.96 15.55
N VAL A 24 -6.79 2.82 15.31
CA VAL A 24 -5.42 2.56 15.82
C VAL A 24 -4.57 1.96 14.69
N PRO A 25 -4.42 2.66 13.56
CA PRO A 25 -3.84 2.05 12.37
C PRO A 25 -2.40 1.58 12.56
N PHE A 26 -1.60 2.33 13.27
CA PHE A 26 -0.20 1.99 13.50
C PHE A 26 -0.10 0.67 14.27
N ALA A 27 -0.81 0.56 15.39
CA ALA A 27 -0.79 -0.63 16.22
C ALA A 27 -1.38 -1.83 15.48
N GLU A 28 -2.46 -1.61 14.76
CA GLU A 28 -3.13 -2.68 14.02
C GLU A 28 -2.21 -3.25 12.95
N TRP A 29 -1.56 -2.41 12.17
CA TRP A 29 -0.68 -2.87 11.10
C TRP A 29 0.58 -3.53 11.65
N SER A 30 1.17 -2.97 12.72
CA SER A 30 2.32 -3.58 13.37
C SER A 30 2.01 -4.99 13.85
N ALA A 31 0.87 -5.18 14.50
CA ALA A 31 0.47 -6.51 14.97
C ALA A 31 0.25 -7.47 13.80
N TYR A 32 -0.30 -6.99 12.70
CA TYR A 32 -0.59 -7.81 11.53
C TYR A 32 0.69 -8.29 10.84
N THR A 33 1.71 -7.43 10.77
CA THR A 33 2.93 -7.75 10.03
C THR A 33 4.01 -8.45 10.85
N VAL A 34 3.81 -8.59 12.14
CA VAL A 34 4.85 -9.13 13.04
C VAL A 34 5.32 -10.52 12.62
N SER A 35 4.44 -11.32 12.02
CA SER A 35 4.78 -12.68 11.59
C SER A 35 5.22 -12.77 10.13
N PHE A 36 5.27 -11.66 9.41
CA PHE A 36 5.66 -11.67 8.01
C PHE A 36 7.15 -11.98 7.88
N HIS A 37 7.50 -12.84 6.92
CA HIS A 37 8.88 -12.91 6.45
C HIS A 37 9.18 -11.64 5.66
N GLU A 38 10.46 -11.29 5.58
CA GLU A 38 10.84 -10.09 4.83
C GLU A 38 10.34 -10.14 3.38
N SER A 39 10.45 -11.30 2.73
CA SER A 39 9.97 -11.45 1.35
C SER A 39 8.47 -11.19 1.23
N GLU A 40 7.70 -11.58 2.24
CA GLU A 40 6.25 -11.31 2.25
C GLU A 40 5.98 -9.81 2.37
N SER A 41 6.73 -9.12 3.23
CA SER A 41 6.62 -7.67 3.37
C SER A 41 6.94 -6.96 2.05
N VAL A 42 8.01 -7.40 1.37
CA VAL A 42 8.39 -6.83 0.09
C VAL A 42 7.29 -7.01 -0.95
N GLU A 43 6.70 -8.21 -1.02
CA GLU A 43 5.60 -8.46 -1.96
C GLU A 43 4.41 -7.54 -1.68
N VAL A 44 4.07 -7.35 -0.41
CA VAL A 44 2.96 -6.47 -0.04
C VAL A 44 3.27 -5.03 -0.43
N MET A 45 4.49 -4.55 -0.14
CA MET A 45 4.91 -3.20 -0.53
C MET A 45 4.82 -3.00 -2.03
N GLN A 46 5.31 -3.96 -2.80
CA GLN A 46 5.26 -3.90 -4.26
C GLN A 46 3.82 -3.83 -4.76
N PHE A 47 2.92 -4.58 -4.13
CA PHE A 47 1.53 -4.57 -4.55
C PHE A 47 0.83 -3.26 -4.16
N ILE A 48 1.13 -2.74 -2.97
CA ILE A 48 0.64 -1.42 -2.56
C ILE A 48 1.04 -0.37 -3.62
N LEU A 49 2.29 -0.43 -4.06
CA LEU A 49 2.79 0.50 -5.06
C LEU A 49 2.00 0.41 -6.37
N ARG A 50 1.69 -0.82 -6.80
CA ARG A 50 0.89 -1.02 -8.01
C ARG A 50 -0.52 -0.46 -7.86
N ILE A 51 -1.14 -0.68 -6.70
CA ILE A 51 -2.48 -0.13 -6.42
C ILE A 51 -2.43 1.40 -6.48
N LEU A 52 -1.45 2.00 -5.80
CA LEU A 52 -1.35 3.46 -5.76
C LEU A 52 -1.14 4.06 -7.15
N ARG A 53 -0.33 3.41 -7.99
CA ARG A 53 -0.13 3.88 -9.36
C ARG A 53 -1.41 3.85 -10.17
N ASP A 54 -2.19 2.77 -10.03
CA ASP A 54 -3.48 2.68 -10.71
C ASP A 54 -4.49 3.70 -10.17
N LEU A 55 -4.50 3.92 -8.85
CA LEU A 55 -5.35 4.95 -8.27
C LEU A 55 -4.99 6.33 -8.81
N LEU A 56 -3.69 6.60 -8.95
CA LEU A 56 -3.25 7.87 -9.51
C LEU A 56 -3.74 8.05 -10.94
N LEU A 57 -3.62 7.00 -11.76
CA LEU A 57 -4.12 7.05 -13.14
C LEU A 57 -5.61 7.37 -13.17
N LEU A 58 -6.39 6.72 -12.32
CA LEU A 58 -7.83 6.96 -12.25
C LEU A 58 -8.14 8.39 -11.78
N ARG A 59 -7.38 8.89 -10.82
CA ARG A 59 -7.59 10.26 -10.30
C ARG A 59 -7.32 11.32 -11.35
N VAL A 60 -6.37 11.09 -12.24
CA VAL A 60 -6.06 12.05 -13.30
C VAL A 60 -6.88 11.81 -14.58
N GLY A 61 -7.87 10.92 -14.51
CA GLY A 61 -8.85 10.77 -15.59
C GLY A 61 -8.55 9.68 -16.61
N VAL A 62 -7.59 8.80 -16.33
CA VAL A 62 -7.31 7.68 -17.22
C VAL A 62 -8.44 6.67 -17.12
N SER A 63 -8.85 6.11 -18.25
CA SER A 63 -9.94 5.12 -18.29
C SER A 63 -9.59 3.87 -17.48
N ILE A 64 -10.61 3.32 -16.81
CA ILE A 64 -10.47 2.08 -16.03
C ILE A 64 -9.95 0.93 -16.90
N GLU A 65 -10.15 0.99 -18.20
CA GLU A 65 -9.69 -0.06 -19.11
C GLU A 65 -8.16 -0.05 -19.29
N LYS A 66 -7.49 1.03 -18.88
CA LYS A 66 -6.05 1.20 -19.08
C LYS A 66 -5.21 0.97 -17.84
N ILE A 67 -5.84 0.65 -16.70
CA ILE A 67 -5.07 0.35 -15.49
C ILE A 67 -4.40 -1.01 -15.61
N GLN A 68 -3.38 -1.22 -14.80
CA GLN A 68 -2.62 -2.47 -14.83
C GLN A 68 -3.35 -3.59 -14.07
N LEU A 69 -3.95 -3.27 -12.94
CA LEU A 69 -4.60 -4.26 -12.07
C LEU A 69 -6.05 -4.45 -12.45
N LYS A 70 -6.29 -4.89 -13.69
CA LYS A 70 -7.65 -5.03 -14.23
C LYS A 70 -8.51 -5.98 -13.41
N ARG A 71 -7.90 -7.00 -12.84
CA ARG A 71 -8.60 -7.96 -11.99
C ARG A 71 -9.22 -7.29 -10.76
N TYR A 72 -8.67 -6.16 -10.34
CA TYR A 72 -9.11 -5.44 -9.14
C TYR A 72 -9.81 -4.13 -9.49
N ALA A 73 -10.33 -4.01 -10.71
CA ALA A 73 -10.96 -2.78 -11.16
C ALA A 73 -12.11 -2.34 -10.26
N SER A 74 -12.94 -3.28 -9.81
CA SER A 74 -14.05 -2.97 -8.90
C SER A 74 -13.57 -2.40 -7.59
N GLU A 75 -12.57 -3.05 -6.99
CA GLU A 75 -12.01 -2.61 -5.72
C GLU A 75 -11.38 -1.23 -5.85
N LEU A 76 -10.64 -1.00 -6.93
CA LEU A 76 -10.00 0.29 -7.17
C LEU A 76 -11.03 1.39 -7.36
N SER A 77 -12.07 1.12 -8.14
CA SER A 77 -13.15 2.08 -8.35
C SER A 77 -13.86 2.43 -7.05
N ALA A 78 -14.00 1.45 -6.16
CA ALA A 78 -14.68 1.65 -4.89
C ALA A 78 -13.91 2.58 -3.95
N ILE A 79 -12.58 2.59 -4.03
CA ILE A 79 -11.76 3.34 -3.06
C ILE A 79 -11.14 4.61 -3.64
N VAL A 80 -11.14 4.80 -4.96
CA VAL A 80 -10.39 5.90 -5.59
C VAL A 80 -10.79 7.27 -5.05
N LEU A 81 -12.08 7.47 -4.71
CA LEU A 81 -12.53 8.77 -4.21
C LEU A 81 -12.04 9.08 -2.80
N GLN A 82 -11.58 8.07 -2.06
CA GLN A 82 -11.02 8.25 -0.73
C GLN A 82 -9.55 8.66 -0.77
N TRP A 83 -8.95 8.66 -1.96
CA TRP A 83 -7.51 8.86 -2.11
C TRP A 83 -7.22 10.10 -2.95
N PRO A 84 -7.06 11.28 -2.32
CA PRO A 84 -6.65 12.48 -3.05
C PRO A 84 -5.31 12.29 -3.72
N GLU A 85 -5.10 12.98 -4.83
CA GLU A 85 -3.90 12.81 -5.65
C GLU A 85 -2.61 13.03 -4.87
N ASP A 86 -2.57 14.06 -4.01
CA ASP A 86 -1.36 14.35 -3.24
C ASP A 86 -1.03 13.24 -2.23
N GLU A 87 -2.06 12.64 -1.61
CA GLU A 87 -1.84 11.50 -0.71
C GLU A 87 -1.33 10.29 -1.46
N ILE A 88 -1.85 10.05 -2.66
CA ILE A 88 -1.37 8.94 -3.49
C ILE A 88 0.11 9.16 -3.83
N GLN A 89 0.48 10.36 -4.25
CA GLN A 89 1.86 10.66 -4.62
C GLN A 89 2.81 10.51 -3.43
N GLN A 90 2.41 10.98 -2.27
CA GLN A 90 3.21 10.82 -1.05
C GLN A 90 3.35 9.35 -0.67
N GLY A 91 2.28 8.59 -0.83
CA GLY A 91 2.28 7.15 -0.56
C GLY A 91 3.23 6.40 -1.49
N ILE A 92 3.19 6.72 -2.79
CA ILE A 92 4.09 6.12 -3.76
C ILE A 92 5.54 6.36 -3.35
N LYS A 93 5.86 7.60 -3.02
CA LYS A 93 7.22 7.96 -2.61
C LYS A 93 7.65 7.20 -1.36
N ALA A 94 6.77 7.11 -0.37
CA ALA A 94 7.08 6.41 0.87
C ALA A 94 7.35 4.93 0.64
N VAL A 95 6.53 4.28 -0.19
CA VAL A 95 6.71 2.85 -0.46
C VAL A 95 7.98 2.61 -1.27
N GLU A 96 8.27 3.47 -2.25
CA GLU A 96 9.51 3.36 -3.01
C GLU A 96 10.73 3.52 -2.12
N GLU A 97 10.71 4.48 -1.21
CA GLU A 97 11.78 4.68 -0.24
C GLU A 97 11.91 3.48 0.69
N GLY A 98 10.78 2.90 1.09
CA GLY A 98 10.78 1.69 1.90
C GLY A 98 11.44 0.52 1.20
N LEU A 99 11.10 0.30 -0.06
CA LEU A 99 11.71 -0.78 -0.85
C LEU A 99 13.21 -0.55 -1.04
N GLU A 100 13.62 0.70 -1.22
CA GLU A 100 15.05 1.03 -1.27
C GLU A 100 15.74 0.71 0.04
N GLY A 101 15.07 0.99 1.17
CA GLY A 101 15.58 0.66 2.49
C GLY A 101 15.82 -0.84 2.67
N VAL A 102 14.89 -1.66 2.16
CA VAL A 102 15.05 -3.12 2.21
C VAL A 102 16.33 -3.53 1.47
N SER A 103 16.59 -2.93 0.30
CA SER A 103 17.77 -3.25 -0.47
C SER A 103 19.07 -2.84 0.23
N ARG A 104 18.98 -1.96 1.20
CA ARG A 104 20.10 -1.48 2.01
C ARG A 104 20.13 -2.13 3.39
N TYR A 105 19.36 -3.20 3.58
CA TYR A 105 19.32 -3.97 4.83
C TYR A 105 18.81 -3.18 6.04
N VAL A 106 17.95 -2.18 5.80
CA VAL A 106 17.25 -1.49 6.90
C VAL A 106 16.22 -2.44 7.50
N ASN A 107 16.03 -2.37 8.81
CA ASN A 107 15.07 -3.23 9.53
C ASN A 107 13.67 -3.08 8.93
N ILE A 108 13.05 -4.20 8.59
CA ILE A 108 11.75 -4.21 7.92
C ILE A 108 10.64 -3.58 8.77
N HIS A 109 10.72 -3.70 10.09
CA HIS A 109 9.70 -3.11 10.97
C HIS A 109 9.80 -1.58 10.99
N LEU A 110 11.02 -1.04 10.94
CA LEU A 110 11.22 0.40 10.84
C LEU A 110 10.71 0.91 9.50
N ILE A 111 10.88 0.14 8.44
CA ILE A 111 10.37 0.50 7.12
C ILE A 111 8.85 0.59 7.14
N TRP A 112 8.18 -0.42 7.71
CA TRP A 112 6.72 -0.37 7.84
C TRP A 112 6.26 0.81 8.68
N ASP A 113 6.98 1.10 9.77
CA ASP A 113 6.66 2.26 10.62
C ASP A 113 6.72 3.55 9.82
N TYR A 114 7.77 3.72 9.02
CA TYR A 114 7.93 4.90 8.17
C TYR A 114 6.79 5.03 7.17
N ILE A 115 6.46 3.93 6.49
CA ILE A 115 5.38 3.94 5.50
C ILE A 115 4.05 4.30 6.16
N CYS A 116 3.73 3.63 7.28
CA CYS A 116 2.50 3.92 8.01
C CYS A 116 2.41 5.38 8.42
N LEU A 117 3.47 5.92 9.01
CA LEU A 117 3.47 7.31 9.48
C LEU A 117 3.22 8.29 8.34
N THR A 118 3.81 8.02 7.16
CA THR A 118 3.59 8.88 6.00
C THR A 118 2.12 8.91 5.60
N PHE A 119 1.48 7.74 5.57
CA PHE A 119 0.05 7.68 5.23
C PHE A 119 -0.82 8.36 6.29
N LEU A 120 -0.45 8.22 7.57
CA LEU A 120 -1.22 8.81 8.67
C LEU A 120 -1.09 10.33 8.70
N GLN A 121 0.02 10.88 8.24
CA GLN A 121 0.15 12.33 8.08
C GLN A 121 -0.91 12.86 7.13
N GLY A 122 -1.23 12.13 6.06
CA GLY A 122 -2.29 12.51 5.13
C GLY A 122 -3.67 12.56 5.80
N ARG A 123 -3.88 11.75 6.85
CA ARG A 123 -5.14 11.77 7.61
C ARG A 123 -5.20 12.88 8.64
N GLY A 124 -4.10 13.59 8.86
CA GLY A 124 -4.05 14.61 9.90
C GLY A 124 -3.94 14.06 11.31
N LEU A 125 -3.48 12.82 11.47
CA LEU A 125 -3.31 12.20 12.78
C LEU A 125 -1.95 12.53 13.40
N TYR A 126 -1.05 13.09 12.63
CA TYR A 126 0.29 13.47 13.07
C TYR A 126 0.69 14.81 12.50
#